data_f9b5163e277995dcea9320f96f040239
#
_entry.id   f9b5163e277995dcea9320f96f040239
#
_cell.length_a   1.000
_cell.length_b   1.000
_cell.length_c   1.000
_cell.angle_alpha   90.00
_cell.angle_beta   90.00
_cell.angle_gamma   90.00
#
_symmetry.space_group_name_H-M   'P 1'
#
loop_
_entity.id
_entity.type
_entity.pdbx_description
1 polymer ?
#
loop_
_entity_poly.entity_id
_entity_poly.type
_entity_poly.pdbx_seq_one_letter_code
_entity_poly.pdbx_strand_id
1 'polypeptide(L)'
;MLSIDKFLEYLRSELNRSQRTVENYREDLKLFEQYARNLSESFTWESVDSDMIRNWMEHMIDAGNKATSVNRRLSALKMFYRFALVRHYVESDPAHSLKGPKESKPL
;
A
#
# COMPACT_ATOMS: atom_id res chain seq x y z
N MET A 1 8.74 -3.83 15.07
CA MET A 1 7.61 -2.98 14.65
C MET A 1 7.61 -2.82 13.14
N LEU A 2 6.46 -3.02 12.52
CA LEU A 2 6.30 -2.88 11.07
C LEU A 2 6.48 -1.41 10.64
N SER A 3 7.29 -1.18 9.61
CA SER A 3 7.54 0.16 9.09
C SER A 3 7.83 0.11 7.60
N ILE A 4 7.67 1.26 6.94
CA ILE A 4 8.04 1.41 5.53
C ILE A 4 9.52 1.09 5.35
N ASP A 5 10.39 1.60 6.23
CA ASP A 5 11.83 1.42 6.10
C ASP A 5 12.24 -0.05 6.12
N LYS A 6 11.61 -0.87 6.96
CA LYS A 6 11.90 -2.29 7.00
C LYS A 6 11.54 -2.99 5.69
N PHE A 7 10.41 -2.60 5.11
CA PHE A 7 9.97 -3.13 3.82
C PHE A 7 10.93 -2.69 2.70
N LEU A 8 11.34 -1.42 2.69
CA LEU A 8 12.28 -0.93 1.67
C LEU A 8 13.63 -1.63 1.76
N GLU A 9 14.09 -1.91 2.97
CA GLU A 9 15.32 -2.68 3.16
C GLU A 9 15.21 -4.08 2.59
N TYR A 10 14.06 -4.72 2.78
CA TYR A 10 13.77 -6.02 2.17
C TYR A 10 13.84 -5.95 0.64
N LEU A 11 13.26 -4.90 0.05
CA LEU A 11 13.30 -4.72 -1.41
C LEU A 11 14.74 -4.57 -1.93
N ARG A 12 15.58 -3.82 -1.20
CA ARG A 12 16.98 -3.60 -1.59
C ARG A 12 17.81 -4.84 -1.40
N SER A 13 17.76 -5.43 -0.20
CA SER A 13 18.73 -6.44 0.23
C SER A 13 18.36 -7.84 -0.23
N GLU A 14 17.08 -8.18 -0.25
CA GLU A 14 16.64 -9.54 -0.56
C GLU A 14 16.10 -9.67 -1.97
N LEU A 15 15.40 -8.66 -2.50
CA LEU A 15 14.85 -8.71 -3.84
C LEU A 15 15.68 -7.96 -4.87
N ASN A 16 16.73 -7.28 -4.45
CA ASN A 16 17.63 -6.52 -5.34
C ASN A 16 16.89 -5.57 -6.28
N ARG A 17 15.85 -4.92 -5.78
CA ARG A 17 15.10 -3.95 -6.58
C ARG A 17 15.91 -2.69 -6.82
N SER A 18 15.72 -2.07 -7.98
CA SER A 18 16.40 -0.82 -8.32
C SER A 18 16.01 0.29 -7.37
N GLN A 19 16.90 1.29 -7.24
CA GLN A 19 16.61 2.45 -6.40
C GLN A 19 15.31 3.13 -6.83
N ARG A 20 15.05 3.24 -8.13
CA ARG A 20 13.83 3.86 -8.63
C ARG A 20 12.58 3.09 -8.18
N THR A 21 12.62 1.75 -8.24
CA THR A 21 11.52 0.92 -7.77
C THR A 21 11.29 1.12 -6.27
N VAL A 22 12.35 1.14 -5.49
CA VAL A 22 12.27 1.36 -4.03
C VAL A 22 11.65 2.73 -3.73
N GLU A 23 12.07 3.77 -4.44
CA GLU A 23 11.51 5.11 -4.27
C GLU A 23 10.02 5.16 -4.63
N ASN A 24 9.61 4.48 -5.69
CA ASN A 24 8.21 4.43 -6.09
C ASN A 24 7.34 3.76 -5.03
N TYR A 25 7.80 2.66 -4.45
CA TYR A 25 7.09 2.01 -3.34
C TYR A 25 7.01 2.94 -2.14
N ARG A 26 8.10 3.63 -1.83
CA ARG A 26 8.12 4.56 -0.71
C ARG A 26 7.06 5.65 -0.87
N GLU A 27 7.00 6.27 -2.05
CA GLU A 27 6.02 7.32 -2.33
C GLU A 27 4.59 6.83 -2.19
N ASP A 28 4.29 5.67 -2.76
CA ASP A 28 2.94 5.10 -2.70
C ASP A 28 2.53 4.78 -1.27
N LEU A 29 3.42 4.19 -0.49
CA LEU A 29 3.13 3.86 0.92
C LEU A 29 3.00 5.11 1.79
N LYS A 30 3.80 6.14 1.52
CA LYS A 30 3.70 7.41 2.24
C LYS A 30 2.36 8.10 2.00
N LEU A 31 1.81 8.00 0.80
CA LEU A 31 0.49 8.56 0.49
C LEU A 31 -0.59 7.90 1.34
N PHE A 32 -0.56 6.59 1.47
CA PHE A 32 -1.51 5.89 2.33
C PHE A 32 -1.32 6.27 3.79
N GLU A 33 -0.07 6.29 4.25
CA GLU A 33 0.24 6.63 5.65
C GLU A 33 -0.30 8.02 6.00
N GLN A 34 -0.11 8.99 5.11
CA GLN A 34 -0.59 10.35 5.31
C GLN A 34 -2.12 10.38 5.42
N TYR A 35 -2.80 9.67 4.53
CA TYR A 35 -4.26 9.56 4.56
C TYR A 35 -4.73 8.94 5.88
N ALA A 36 -4.13 7.84 6.27
CA ALA A 36 -4.53 7.13 7.49
C ALA A 36 -4.26 7.94 8.76
N ARG A 37 -3.12 8.64 8.83
CA ARG A 37 -2.80 9.48 9.99
C ARG A 37 -3.73 10.68 10.11
N ASN A 38 -4.24 11.20 8.98
CA ASN A 38 -5.22 12.28 9.01
C ASN A 38 -6.56 11.82 9.59
N LEU A 39 -6.87 10.54 9.46
CA LEU A 39 -8.10 9.96 10.01
C LEU A 39 -7.95 9.52 11.47
N SER A 40 -6.75 9.13 11.88
CA SER A 40 -6.52 8.60 13.22
C SER A 40 -5.11 8.95 13.68
N GLU A 41 -5.01 9.68 14.78
CA GLU A 41 -3.74 10.02 15.40
C GLU A 41 -3.01 8.79 15.95
N SER A 42 -3.75 7.74 16.25
CA SER A 42 -3.22 6.50 16.80
C SER A 42 -2.89 5.48 15.72
N PHE A 43 -2.75 5.90 14.48
CA PHE A 43 -2.45 5.01 13.36
C PHE A 43 -1.19 4.17 13.61
N THR A 44 -1.30 2.87 13.33
CA THR A 44 -0.16 1.98 13.18
C THR A 44 -0.41 1.15 11.94
N TRP A 45 0.68 0.69 11.29
CA TRP A 45 0.55 -0.17 10.13
C TRP A 45 -0.15 -1.49 10.49
N GLU A 46 0.05 -1.96 11.72
CA GLU A 46 -0.56 -3.20 12.22
C GLU A 46 -2.07 -3.10 12.43
N SER A 47 -2.59 -1.88 12.60
CA SER A 47 -4.01 -1.66 12.88
C SER A 47 -4.87 -1.46 11.63
N VAL A 48 -4.27 -1.44 10.45
CA VAL A 48 -4.99 -1.21 9.19
C VAL A 48 -5.89 -2.40 8.87
N ASP A 49 -7.14 -2.12 8.51
CA ASP A 49 -8.08 -3.13 8.04
C ASP A 49 -8.46 -2.89 6.58
N SER A 50 -9.20 -3.82 6.00
CA SER A 50 -9.61 -3.75 4.60
C SER A 50 -10.48 -2.54 4.30
N ASP A 51 -11.33 -2.15 5.25
CA ASP A 51 -12.23 -1.01 5.05
C ASP A 51 -11.46 0.29 4.91
N MET A 52 -10.39 0.47 5.69
CA MET A 52 -9.54 1.65 5.58
C MET A 52 -8.92 1.75 4.19
N ILE A 53 -8.46 0.64 3.64
CA ILE A 53 -7.87 0.61 2.30
C ILE A 53 -8.94 0.88 1.24
N ARG A 54 -10.14 0.30 1.37
CA ARG A 54 -11.25 0.59 0.45
C ARG A 54 -11.60 2.07 0.45
N ASN A 55 -11.69 2.66 1.62
CA ASN A 55 -12.00 4.09 1.75
C ASN A 55 -10.93 4.95 1.11
N TRP A 56 -9.68 4.55 1.22
CA TRP A 56 -8.58 5.26 0.55
C TRP A 56 -8.72 5.19 -0.97
N MET A 57 -9.08 4.04 -1.51
CA MET A 57 -9.30 3.90 -2.95
C MET A 57 -10.44 4.81 -3.43
N GLU A 58 -11.54 4.84 -2.69
CA GLU A 58 -12.67 5.72 -3.01
C GLU A 58 -12.25 7.19 -2.94
N HIS A 59 -11.48 7.54 -1.93
CA HIS A 59 -10.95 8.90 -1.77
C HIS A 59 -10.10 9.30 -2.98
N MET A 60 -9.24 8.41 -3.45
CA MET A 60 -8.41 8.67 -4.62
C MET A 60 -9.24 8.84 -5.90
N ILE A 61 -10.24 7.99 -6.09
CA ILE A 61 -11.13 8.06 -7.25
C ILE A 61 -11.90 9.37 -7.23
N ASP A 62 -12.45 9.75 -6.08
CA ASP A 62 -13.20 11.00 -5.92
C ASP A 62 -12.33 12.23 -6.16
N ALA A 63 -11.05 12.13 -5.85
CA ALA A 63 -10.08 13.20 -6.10
C ALA A 63 -9.64 13.29 -7.56
N GLY A 64 -10.11 12.39 -8.43
CA GLY A 64 -9.81 12.42 -9.85
C GLY A 64 -8.63 11.59 -10.30
N ASN A 65 -8.08 10.74 -9.43
CA ASN A 65 -6.98 9.86 -9.82
C ASN A 65 -7.46 8.80 -10.80
N LYS A 66 -6.60 8.48 -11.76
CA LYS A 66 -6.90 7.45 -12.77
C LYS A 66 -6.89 6.06 -12.13
N ALA A 67 -7.67 5.14 -12.71
CA ALA A 67 -7.72 3.76 -12.26
C ALA A 67 -6.32 3.12 -12.21
N THR A 68 -5.47 3.42 -13.22
CA THR A 68 -4.11 2.89 -13.26
C THR A 68 -3.28 3.33 -12.04
N SER A 69 -3.42 4.58 -11.61
CA SER A 69 -2.71 5.11 -10.44
C SER A 69 -3.22 4.46 -9.15
N VAL A 70 -4.55 4.33 -9.02
CA VAL A 70 -5.15 3.69 -7.85
C VAL A 70 -4.70 2.24 -7.74
N ASN A 71 -4.71 1.50 -8.85
CA ASN A 71 -4.28 0.10 -8.88
C ASN A 71 -2.81 -0.06 -8.55
N ARG A 72 -1.94 0.85 -9.05
CA ARG A 72 -0.51 0.81 -8.72
C ARG A 72 -0.29 0.98 -7.21
N ARG A 73 -0.99 1.93 -6.61
CA ARG A 73 -0.87 2.20 -5.17
C ARG A 73 -1.43 1.06 -4.34
N LEU A 74 -2.53 0.46 -4.78
CA LEU A 74 -3.06 -0.74 -4.13
C LEU A 74 -2.06 -1.89 -4.19
N SER A 75 -1.39 -2.07 -5.34
CA SER A 75 -0.36 -3.10 -5.49
C SER A 75 0.80 -2.90 -4.51
N ALA A 76 1.18 -1.64 -4.25
CA ALA A 76 2.22 -1.34 -3.26
C ALA A 76 1.80 -1.79 -1.86
N LEU A 77 0.55 -1.53 -1.48
CA LEU A 77 0.02 -2.00 -0.18
C LEU A 77 -0.04 -3.52 -0.12
N LYS A 78 -0.44 -4.18 -1.21
CA LYS A 78 -0.48 -5.64 -1.25
C LYS A 78 0.90 -6.26 -1.04
N MET A 79 1.90 -5.71 -1.68
CA MET A 79 3.28 -6.17 -1.53
C MET A 79 3.78 -5.95 -0.10
N PHE A 80 3.49 -4.77 0.44
CA PHE A 80 3.87 -4.40 1.81
C PHE A 80 3.25 -5.35 2.84
N TYR A 81 1.95 -5.61 2.76
CA TYR A 81 1.26 -6.47 3.71
C TYR A 81 1.58 -7.95 3.51
N ARG A 82 1.92 -8.37 2.30
CA ARG A 82 2.44 -9.71 2.07
C ARG A 82 3.77 -9.90 2.82
N PHE A 83 4.66 -8.93 2.70
CA PHE A 83 5.92 -8.92 3.46
C PHE A 83 5.62 -8.97 4.97
N ALA A 84 4.69 -8.14 5.42
CA ALA A 84 4.35 -8.07 6.84
C ALA A 84 3.80 -9.40 7.36
N LEU A 85 2.97 -10.08 6.58
CA LEU A 85 2.39 -11.37 6.95
C LEU A 85 3.48 -12.45 7.03
N VAL A 86 4.34 -12.53 6.00
CA VAL A 86 5.40 -13.53 5.94
C VAL A 86 6.39 -13.36 7.09
N ARG A 87 6.66 -12.12 7.48
CA ARG A 87 7.58 -11.79 8.58
C ARG A 87 6.91 -11.75 9.94
N HIS A 88 5.63 -12.11 10.02
CA HIS A 88 4.86 -12.19 11.27
C HIS A 88 4.67 -10.84 11.99
N TYR A 89 4.71 -9.73 11.24
CA TYR A 89 4.36 -8.42 11.79
C TYR A 89 2.86 -8.28 11.98
N VAL A 90 2.08 -8.98 11.16
CA VAL A 90 0.61 -8.99 11.24
C VAL A 90 0.12 -10.43 11.19
N GLU A 91 -1.07 -10.67 11.74
CA GLU A 91 -1.68 -12.01 11.74
C GLU A 91 -2.54 -12.24 10.50
N SER A 92 -2.98 -11.18 9.86
CA SER A 92 -3.77 -11.26 8.64
C SER A 92 -3.39 -10.12 7.71
N ASP A 93 -3.61 -10.32 6.41
CA ASP A 93 -3.28 -9.36 5.36
C ASP A 93 -4.54 -8.59 4.96
N PRO A 94 -4.63 -7.30 5.29
CA PRO A 94 -5.84 -6.51 5.01
C PRO A 94 -6.02 -6.17 3.53
N ALA A 95 -4.99 -6.34 2.72
CA ALA A 95 -5.04 -5.97 1.30
C ALA A 95 -5.22 -7.17 0.37
N HIS A 96 -5.06 -8.38 0.87
CA HIS A 96 -4.98 -9.60 0.08
C HIS A 96 -6.15 -9.78 -0.90
N SER A 97 -7.37 -9.63 -0.43
CA SER A 97 -8.57 -9.90 -1.23
C SER A 97 -9.13 -8.67 -1.95
N LEU A 98 -8.52 -7.50 -1.75
CA LEU A 98 -9.05 -6.27 -2.35
C LEU A 98 -8.73 -6.19 -3.83
N LYS A 99 -9.70 -5.68 -4.59
CA LYS A 99 -9.54 -5.43 -6.01
C LYS A 99 -9.71 -3.94 -6.27
N GLY A 100 -8.84 -3.39 -7.10
CA GLY A 100 -8.93 -2.00 -7.49
C GLY A 100 -9.95 -1.78 -8.60
N PRO A 101 -10.11 -0.53 -9.04
CA PRO A 101 -11.04 -0.19 -10.12
C PRO A 101 -10.62 -0.82 -11.45
N LYS A 102 -11.59 -1.07 -12.30
CA LYS A 102 -11.31 -1.59 -13.64
C LYS A 102 -10.65 -0.50 -14.48
N GLU A 103 -9.59 -0.89 -15.19
CA GLU A 103 -8.92 0.00 -16.12
C GLU A 103 -9.56 -0.10 -17.48
N SER A 104 -9.71 1.05 -18.14
CA SER A 104 -10.19 1.07 -19.51
C SER A 104 -9.12 0.52 -20.42
N LYS A 105 -9.45 -0.51 -21.19
CA LYS A 105 -8.53 -1.06 -22.18
C LYS A 105 -8.85 -0.44 -23.53
N PRO A 106 -7.85 0.12 -24.23
CA PRO A 106 -8.09 0.55 -25.60
C PRO A 106 -8.40 -0.67 -26.46
N LEU A 107 -9.36 -0.52 -27.32
CA LEU A 107 -9.73 -1.55 -28.30
C LEU A 107 -8.75 -1.58 -29.45
#